data_f8d5a0f7ecff8365834632462ab32dca
#
_entry.id   f8d5a0f7ecff8365834632462ab32dca
#
_cell.length_a   1.000
_cell.length_b   1.000
_cell.length_c   1.000
_cell.angle_alpha   90.00
_cell.angle_beta   90.00
_cell.angle_gamma   90.00
#
_symmetry.space_group_name_H-M   'P 1'
#
loop_
_entity.id
_entity.type
_entity.pdbx_description
1 polymer ?
#
loop_
_entity_poly.entity_id
_entity_poly.type
_entity_poly.pdbx_seq_one_letter_code
_entity_poly.pdbx_strand_id
1 'polypeptide(L)'
;HVGSPGWKELRGPDAPGLVLVCNSGEEGLGNLKGVRKICQVYGSRMVSFCTFDSSLDSIVDSAVGSKRFRVCVKTRGGHSYNDFGRDNAIARLADIISRLYALQAPVEGGRTTYNVGVITGGTSVNTIAQQAEMLYEFRSESRENMDYMEKMFLDVIEQAKSEGADVSLE
;
A
#
# COMPACT_ATOMS: atom_id res chain seq x y z
N HIS A 1 19.48 27.49 -9.10
CA HIS A 1 19.79 28.91 -8.88
C HIS A 1 18.60 29.65 -8.29
N VAL A 2 18.51 29.66 -6.93
CA VAL A 2 17.54 30.45 -6.18
C VAL A 2 18.06 31.90 -6.05
N GLY A 3 18.40 32.52 -7.14
CA GLY A 3 19.04 33.81 -7.12
C GLY A 3 18.74 34.72 -8.32
N SER A 4 17.67 34.44 -9.09
CA SER A 4 17.25 35.43 -10.07
C SER A 4 16.65 36.65 -9.36
N PRO A 5 16.98 37.88 -9.81
CA PRO A 5 16.46 39.12 -9.22
C PRO A 5 14.93 39.17 -9.07
N GLY A 6 14.17 38.57 -9.98
CA GLY A 6 12.71 38.53 -9.95
C GLY A 6 12.09 37.79 -8.78
N TRP A 7 12.82 36.94 -8.09
CA TRP A 7 12.30 36.20 -6.94
C TRP A 7 12.15 37.05 -5.67
N LYS A 8 13.04 38.05 -5.50
CA LYS A 8 12.97 38.99 -4.37
C LYS A 8 11.90 40.08 -4.62
N GLU A 9 11.66 40.42 -5.90
CA GLU A 9 10.68 41.43 -6.28
C GLU A 9 9.23 40.95 -6.18
N LEU A 10 9.00 39.63 -6.31
CA LEU A 10 7.67 39.03 -6.18
C LEU A 10 7.24 38.81 -4.71
N ARG A 11 8.11 39.09 -3.74
CA ARG A 11 7.84 38.81 -2.31
C ARG A 11 7.79 40.12 -1.53
N GLY A 12 6.58 40.45 -1.08
CA GLY A 12 6.40 41.55 -0.09
C GLY A 12 7.05 41.20 1.25
N PRO A 13 7.21 42.18 2.17
CA PRO A 13 7.85 41.97 3.47
C PRO A 13 7.19 40.90 4.35
N ASP A 14 5.90 40.65 4.16
CA ASP A 14 5.11 39.66 4.92
C ASP A 14 4.92 38.33 4.17
N ALA A 15 5.63 38.12 3.05
CA ALA A 15 5.49 36.90 2.28
C ALA A 15 6.03 35.67 3.04
N PRO A 16 5.35 34.50 2.96
CA PRO A 16 5.81 33.27 3.59
C PRO A 16 7.22 32.88 3.14
N GLY A 17 8.00 32.28 4.05
CA GLY A 17 9.30 31.70 3.73
C GLY A 17 9.15 30.58 2.66
N LEU A 18 10.18 30.40 1.82
CA LEU A 18 10.27 29.28 0.89
C LEU A 18 11.27 28.26 1.41
N VAL A 19 10.84 26.99 1.45
CA VAL A 19 11.70 25.85 1.75
C VAL A 19 11.73 24.94 0.54
N LEU A 20 12.91 24.75 -0.04
CA LEU A 20 13.13 23.78 -1.13
C LEU A 20 13.67 22.49 -0.51
N VAL A 21 13.03 21.38 -0.87
CA VAL A 21 13.37 20.07 -0.31
C VAL A 21 13.59 19.07 -1.43
N CYS A 22 14.73 18.36 -1.39
CA CYS A 22 14.95 17.15 -2.15
C CYS A 22 14.76 15.98 -1.18
N ASN A 23 13.70 15.21 -1.34
CA ASN A 23 13.38 14.09 -0.49
C ASN A 23 13.57 12.74 -1.20
N SER A 24 13.46 11.66 -0.44
CA SER A 24 13.56 10.28 -0.93
C SER A 24 12.51 9.39 -0.27
N GLY A 25 12.31 8.20 -0.81
CA GLY A 25 11.38 7.21 -0.26
C GLY A 25 9.92 7.57 -0.50
N GLU A 26 9.62 8.14 -1.66
CA GLU A 26 8.26 8.39 -2.14
C GLU A 26 7.62 7.08 -2.59
N GLU A 27 8.29 6.32 -3.44
CA GLU A 27 7.82 5.14 -4.14
C GLU A 27 7.65 3.90 -3.25
N GLY A 28 6.70 3.05 -3.62
CA GLY A 28 6.52 1.69 -3.13
C GLY A 28 6.46 1.59 -1.60
N LEU A 29 7.30 0.74 -1.04
CA LEU A 29 7.39 0.52 0.43
C LEU A 29 8.03 1.72 1.17
N GLY A 30 8.58 2.68 0.46
CA GLY A 30 9.05 3.94 1.04
C GLY A 30 7.90 4.78 1.60
N ASN A 31 6.70 4.63 1.05
CA ASN A 31 5.43 5.15 1.56
C ASN A 31 5.49 6.62 1.97
N LEU A 32 6.05 7.47 1.09
CA LEU A 32 6.15 8.92 1.29
C LEU A 32 6.94 9.34 2.55
N LYS A 33 7.86 8.50 3.05
CA LYS A 33 8.55 8.77 4.34
C LYS A 33 9.23 10.13 4.41
N GLY A 34 9.80 10.62 3.30
CA GLY A 34 10.40 11.94 3.22
C GLY A 34 9.37 13.06 3.39
N VAL A 35 8.27 12.99 2.66
CA VAL A 35 7.16 13.96 2.75
C VAL A 35 6.53 13.95 4.14
N ARG A 36 6.29 12.77 4.72
CA ARG A 36 5.76 12.65 6.09
C ARG A 36 6.67 13.35 7.10
N LYS A 37 8.00 13.23 6.95
CA LYS A 37 8.96 13.93 7.81
C LYS A 37 8.90 15.45 7.63
N ILE A 38 8.76 15.94 6.40
CA ILE A 38 8.57 17.37 6.10
C ILE A 38 7.31 17.89 6.78
N CYS A 39 6.19 17.17 6.64
CA CYS A 39 4.93 17.55 7.28
C CYS A 39 5.02 17.55 8.81
N GLN A 40 5.76 16.62 9.42
CA GLN A 40 6.00 16.62 10.87
C GLN A 40 6.77 17.86 11.34
N VAL A 41 7.76 18.31 10.55
CA VAL A 41 8.64 19.43 10.96
C VAL A 41 8.02 20.79 10.67
N TYR A 42 7.32 20.93 9.54
CA TYR A 42 6.85 22.21 9.02
C TYR A 42 5.34 22.36 8.97
N GLY A 43 4.57 21.27 9.12
CA GLY A 43 3.12 21.26 8.83
C GLY A 43 2.31 22.35 9.49
N SER A 44 2.59 22.68 10.77
CA SER A 44 1.90 23.75 11.50
C SER A 44 2.21 25.16 10.99
N ARG A 45 3.27 25.34 10.20
CA ARG A 45 3.72 26.62 9.64
C ARG A 45 3.58 26.67 8.11
N MET A 46 3.12 25.57 7.51
CA MET A 46 3.02 25.42 6.08
C MET A 46 1.73 26.06 5.57
N VAL A 47 1.85 27.04 4.69
CA VAL A 47 0.71 27.69 4.02
C VAL A 47 0.36 26.96 2.74
N SER A 48 1.37 26.44 2.04
CA SER A 48 1.22 25.72 0.78
C SER A 48 2.35 24.71 0.62
N PHE A 49 2.05 23.58 0.01
CA PHE A 49 3.01 22.54 -0.34
C PHE A 49 2.83 22.17 -1.81
N CYS A 50 3.90 22.30 -2.57
CA CYS A 50 3.95 21.88 -3.96
C CYS A 50 5.04 20.84 -4.16
N THR A 51 4.74 19.79 -4.90
CA THR A 51 5.72 18.78 -5.32
C THR A 51 5.81 18.75 -6.84
N PHE A 52 7.00 18.48 -7.35
CA PHE A 52 7.26 18.35 -8.78
C PHE A 52 7.70 16.90 -9.02
N ASP A 53 6.90 16.20 -9.81
CA ASP A 53 7.13 14.81 -10.16
C ASP A 53 6.63 14.56 -11.58
N SER A 54 7.25 13.59 -12.29
CA SER A 54 6.85 13.24 -13.64
C SER A 54 6.89 14.42 -14.65
N SER A 55 5.86 14.60 -15.46
CA SER A 55 5.78 15.67 -16.45
C SER A 55 5.25 16.98 -15.84
N LEU A 56 5.57 18.11 -16.47
CA LEU A 56 5.08 19.44 -16.06
C LEU A 56 3.82 19.87 -16.84
N ASP A 57 3.17 18.94 -17.52
CA ASP A 57 2.02 19.21 -18.41
C ASP A 57 0.69 19.29 -17.66
N SER A 58 0.68 18.85 -16.39
CA SER A 58 -0.53 18.79 -15.59
C SER A 58 -0.27 19.20 -14.14
N ILE A 59 -1.32 19.62 -13.47
CA ILE A 59 -1.34 19.85 -12.03
C ILE A 59 -2.27 18.82 -11.43
N VAL A 60 -1.78 18.06 -10.42
CA VAL A 60 -2.58 17.13 -9.64
C VAL A 60 -2.96 17.83 -8.34
N ASP A 61 -4.23 18.08 -8.13
CA ASP A 61 -4.80 18.75 -6.95
C ASP A 61 -5.59 17.82 -6.04
N SER A 62 -5.70 16.55 -6.44
CA SER A 62 -6.43 15.52 -5.70
C SER A 62 -5.57 14.28 -5.52
N ALA A 63 -5.49 13.76 -4.32
CA ALA A 63 -4.67 12.61 -3.98
C ALA A 63 -5.53 11.37 -3.67
N VAL A 64 -5.02 10.21 -4.09
CA VAL A 64 -5.63 8.91 -3.80
C VAL A 64 -5.00 8.31 -2.55
N GLY A 65 -5.84 7.92 -1.58
CA GLY A 65 -5.40 7.15 -0.43
C GLY A 65 -4.94 5.74 -0.84
N SER A 66 -3.93 5.18 -0.17
CA SER A 66 -3.52 3.80 -0.38
C SER A 66 -3.19 3.10 0.94
N LYS A 67 -3.51 1.81 1.03
CA LYS A 67 -3.02 0.91 2.09
C LYS A 67 -2.40 -0.32 1.46
N ARG A 68 -1.29 -0.78 2.05
CA ARG A 68 -0.51 -1.91 1.54
C ARG A 68 -0.25 -2.89 2.66
N PHE A 69 -0.32 -4.17 2.34
CA PHE A 69 -0.15 -5.26 3.28
C PHE A 69 0.74 -6.34 2.68
N ARG A 70 1.60 -6.88 3.52
CA ARG A 70 2.22 -8.18 3.29
C ARG A 70 1.42 -9.22 4.07
N VAL A 71 0.89 -10.20 3.37
CA VAL A 71 0.17 -11.34 3.95
C VAL A 71 1.07 -12.56 3.84
N CYS A 72 1.42 -13.17 4.95
CA CYS A 72 2.21 -14.39 4.98
C CYS A 72 1.39 -15.53 5.60
N VAL A 73 1.32 -16.65 4.88
CA VAL A 73 0.69 -17.88 5.33
C VAL A 73 1.76 -18.92 5.62
N LYS A 74 1.68 -19.58 6.77
CA LYS A 74 2.58 -20.65 7.17
C LYS A 74 1.83 -21.96 7.39
N THR A 75 2.48 -23.09 7.12
CA THR A 75 1.99 -24.43 7.37
C THR A 75 3.13 -25.33 7.79
N ARG A 76 2.81 -26.54 8.22
CA ARG A 76 3.82 -27.55 8.56
C ARG A 76 4.62 -28.00 7.34
N GLY A 77 4.01 -28.01 6.15
CA GLY A 77 4.61 -28.54 4.93
C GLY A 77 4.82 -30.05 4.97
N GLY A 78 5.62 -30.55 4.01
CA GLY A 78 5.96 -31.98 3.93
C GLY A 78 6.28 -32.45 2.52
N HIS A 79 6.43 -33.76 2.34
CA HIS A 79 6.61 -34.39 1.05
C HIS A 79 5.26 -34.60 0.36
N SER A 80 5.10 -34.18 -0.88
CA SER A 80 3.82 -34.16 -1.60
C SER A 80 3.10 -35.52 -1.65
N TYR A 81 3.84 -36.64 -1.70
CA TYR A 81 3.27 -38.00 -1.73
C TYR A 81 3.09 -38.57 -0.31
N ASN A 82 4.15 -38.52 0.54
CA ASN A 82 4.12 -39.18 1.85
C ASN A 82 3.22 -38.47 2.86
N ASP A 83 3.13 -37.14 2.72
CA ASP A 83 2.37 -36.28 3.64
C ASP A 83 1.10 -35.70 2.98
N PHE A 84 0.61 -36.38 1.92
CA PHE A 84 -0.58 -35.96 1.20
C PHE A 84 -1.78 -35.74 2.14
N GLY A 85 -2.48 -34.61 1.94
CA GLY A 85 -3.61 -34.19 2.79
C GLY A 85 -3.25 -33.17 3.86
N ARG A 86 -1.96 -32.86 4.06
CA ARG A 86 -1.56 -31.71 4.89
C ARG A 86 -1.86 -30.39 4.21
N ASP A 87 -2.05 -29.36 5.03
CA ASP A 87 -2.22 -27.98 4.54
C ASP A 87 -1.00 -27.51 3.74
N ASN A 88 -1.28 -26.83 2.65
CA ASN A 88 -0.30 -26.23 1.76
C ASN A 88 -0.43 -24.70 1.81
N ALA A 89 0.64 -24.00 2.16
CA ALA A 89 0.62 -22.55 2.31
C ALA A 89 0.23 -21.82 1.00
N ILE A 90 0.65 -22.33 -0.17
CA ILE A 90 0.25 -21.77 -1.47
C ILE A 90 -1.25 -21.94 -1.69
N ALA A 91 -1.82 -23.11 -1.38
CA ALA A 91 -3.24 -23.36 -1.56
C ALA A 91 -4.09 -22.48 -0.63
N ARG A 92 -3.67 -22.33 0.65
CA ARG A 92 -4.34 -21.44 1.60
C ARG A 92 -4.26 -19.97 1.17
N LEU A 93 -3.10 -19.52 0.67
CA LEU A 93 -2.95 -18.16 0.15
C LEU A 93 -3.79 -17.93 -1.10
N ALA A 94 -3.86 -18.91 -2.02
CA ALA A 94 -4.69 -18.84 -3.22
C ALA A 94 -6.19 -18.71 -2.88
N ASP A 95 -6.67 -19.40 -1.84
CA ASP A 95 -8.03 -19.26 -1.35
C ASP A 95 -8.28 -17.84 -0.80
N ILE A 96 -7.38 -17.30 0.01
CA ILE A 96 -7.45 -15.91 0.48
C ILE A 96 -7.53 -14.95 -0.71
N ILE A 97 -6.66 -15.11 -1.72
CA ILE A 97 -6.65 -14.28 -2.92
C ILE A 97 -8.00 -14.38 -3.65
N SER A 98 -8.54 -15.59 -3.81
CA SER A 98 -9.84 -15.79 -4.46
C SER A 98 -10.97 -15.07 -3.74
N ARG A 99 -10.99 -15.10 -2.41
CA ARG A 99 -11.97 -14.37 -1.58
C ARG A 99 -11.81 -12.86 -1.72
N LEU A 100 -10.58 -12.35 -1.73
CA LEU A 100 -10.32 -10.92 -1.95
C LEU A 100 -10.80 -10.43 -3.32
N TYR A 101 -10.59 -11.24 -4.36
CA TYR A 101 -11.06 -10.91 -5.72
C TYR A 101 -12.57 -11.15 -5.93
N ALA A 102 -13.25 -11.83 -5.03
CA ALA A 102 -14.70 -11.91 -4.99
C ALA A 102 -15.36 -10.68 -4.34
N LEU A 103 -14.58 -9.85 -3.63
CA LEU A 103 -15.08 -8.59 -3.07
C LEU A 103 -15.42 -7.62 -4.19
N GLN A 104 -16.51 -6.88 -3.99
CA GLN A 104 -16.87 -5.80 -4.90
C GLN A 104 -16.40 -4.47 -4.31
N ALA A 105 -15.52 -3.79 -5.05
CA ALA A 105 -15.12 -2.44 -4.68
C ALA A 105 -16.33 -1.49 -4.74
N PRO A 106 -16.47 -0.53 -3.79
CA PRO A 106 -17.50 0.48 -3.85
C PRO A 106 -17.42 1.28 -5.16
N VAL A 107 -18.59 1.55 -5.74
CA VAL A 107 -18.72 2.29 -7.00
C VAL A 107 -18.96 3.78 -6.74
N GLU A 108 -19.61 4.10 -5.62
CA GLU A 108 -19.89 5.47 -5.20
C GLU A 108 -18.73 6.08 -4.40
N GLY A 109 -18.65 7.40 -4.35
CA GLY A 109 -17.63 8.11 -3.57
C GLY A 109 -16.25 8.19 -4.22
N GLY A 110 -16.16 7.99 -5.53
CA GLY A 110 -14.90 8.03 -6.29
C GLY A 110 -14.30 6.65 -6.59
N ARG A 111 -13.21 6.66 -7.34
CA ARG A 111 -12.58 5.42 -7.82
C ARG A 111 -11.96 4.63 -6.67
N THR A 112 -12.34 3.36 -6.54
CA THR A 112 -11.77 2.41 -5.60
C THR A 112 -11.18 1.23 -6.36
N THR A 113 -9.95 0.82 -6.03
CA THR A 113 -9.23 -0.26 -6.69
C THR A 113 -8.49 -1.11 -5.67
N TYR A 114 -8.20 -2.36 -6.03
CA TYR A 114 -7.35 -3.26 -5.24
C TYR A 114 -6.53 -4.15 -6.17
N ASN A 115 -5.40 -4.66 -5.66
CA ASN A 115 -4.49 -5.48 -6.44
C ASN A 115 -3.63 -6.39 -5.55
N VAL A 116 -3.42 -7.62 -5.97
CA VAL A 116 -2.31 -8.47 -5.52
C VAL A 116 -1.19 -8.32 -6.55
N GLY A 117 -0.15 -7.56 -6.20
CA GLY A 117 0.93 -7.22 -7.12
C GLY A 117 2.09 -8.22 -7.14
N VAL A 118 2.25 -8.98 -6.05
CA VAL A 118 3.32 -9.98 -5.90
C VAL A 118 2.78 -11.19 -5.16
N ILE A 119 3.20 -12.38 -5.58
CA ILE A 119 3.01 -13.63 -4.86
C ILE A 119 4.31 -14.44 -4.91
N THR A 120 4.72 -15.02 -3.78
CA THR A 120 5.87 -15.93 -3.68
C THR A 120 5.52 -17.08 -2.77
N GLY A 121 6.12 -18.25 -2.96
CA GLY A 121 5.90 -19.38 -2.09
C GLY A 121 6.46 -20.70 -2.60
N GLY A 122 6.61 -21.66 -1.67
CA GLY A 122 7.11 -23.00 -1.94
C GLY A 122 8.62 -23.05 -2.24
N THR A 123 9.11 -24.27 -2.44
CA THR A 123 10.56 -24.54 -2.68
C THR A 123 10.80 -25.51 -3.81
N SER A 124 9.93 -26.53 -3.99
CA SER A 124 10.07 -27.58 -5.00
C SER A 124 8.71 -28.17 -5.35
N VAL A 125 8.58 -28.72 -6.56
CA VAL A 125 7.34 -29.33 -7.07
C VAL A 125 6.84 -30.52 -6.22
N ASN A 126 7.73 -31.24 -5.56
CA ASN A 126 7.41 -32.39 -4.72
C ASN A 126 7.34 -32.04 -3.21
N THR A 127 7.28 -30.77 -2.86
CA THR A 127 7.18 -30.29 -1.48
C THR A 127 5.84 -29.59 -1.26
N ILE A 128 5.11 -29.95 -0.20
CA ILE A 128 3.97 -29.18 0.29
C ILE A 128 4.52 -27.88 0.86
N ALA A 129 4.11 -26.74 0.32
CA ALA A 129 4.66 -25.44 0.66
C ALA A 129 4.47 -25.10 2.15
N GLN A 130 5.57 -24.79 2.83
CA GLN A 130 5.56 -24.37 4.24
C GLN A 130 5.23 -22.89 4.42
N GLN A 131 5.53 -22.07 3.40
CA GLN A 131 5.28 -20.63 3.43
C GLN A 131 4.89 -20.15 2.04
N ALA A 132 3.95 -19.21 2.05
CA ALA A 132 3.62 -18.40 0.89
C ALA A 132 3.26 -16.99 1.35
N GLU A 133 3.56 -15.99 0.52
CA GLU A 133 3.25 -14.60 0.82
C GLU A 133 2.74 -13.85 -0.40
N MET A 134 1.96 -12.80 -0.16
CA MET A 134 1.56 -11.85 -1.17
C MET A 134 1.75 -10.41 -0.69
N LEU A 135 1.91 -9.50 -1.64
CA LEU A 135 1.77 -8.07 -1.44
C LEU A 135 0.43 -7.62 -2.04
N TYR A 136 -0.41 -7.08 -1.19
CA TYR A 136 -1.75 -6.60 -1.53
C TYR A 136 -1.86 -5.10 -1.28
N GLU A 137 -2.53 -4.38 -2.16
CA GLU A 137 -2.88 -2.98 -1.94
C GLU A 137 -4.34 -2.73 -2.31
N PHE A 138 -4.91 -1.71 -1.70
CA PHE A 138 -6.11 -1.06 -2.19
C PHE A 138 -5.96 0.46 -2.13
N ARG A 139 -6.67 1.13 -3.02
CA ARG A 139 -6.63 2.59 -3.19
C ARG A 139 -8.04 3.14 -3.32
N SER A 140 -8.28 4.33 -2.81
CA SER A 140 -9.53 5.05 -3.02
C SER A 140 -9.36 6.56 -2.92
N GLU A 141 -10.19 7.30 -3.64
CA GLU A 141 -10.36 8.75 -3.51
C GLU A 141 -11.23 9.10 -2.29
N SER A 142 -11.99 8.14 -1.75
CA SER A 142 -12.85 8.29 -0.59
C SER A 142 -12.25 7.65 0.65
N ARG A 143 -12.26 8.38 1.77
CA ARG A 143 -11.87 7.83 3.07
C ARG A 143 -12.82 6.73 3.54
N GLU A 144 -14.12 6.90 3.33
CA GLU A 144 -15.13 5.90 3.69
C GLU A 144 -14.91 4.59 2.94
N ASN A 145 -14.59 4.68 1.64
CA ASN A 145 -14.26 3.50 0.84
C ASN A 145 -12.95 2.86 1.27
N MET A 146 -11.95 3.65 1.72
CA MET A 146 -10.72 3.12 2.30
C MET A 146 -11.00 2.31 3.56
N ASP A 147 -11.83 2.84 4.47
CA ASP A 147 -12.19 2.17 5.72
C ASP A 147 -13.04 0.91 5.44
N TYR A 148 -13.94 0.96 4.45
CA TYR A 148 -14.70 -0.19 3.99
C TYR A 148 -13.79 -1.30 3.44
N MET A 149 -12.87 -0.97 2.53
CA MET A 149 -11.96 -1.95 1.92
C MET A 149 -11.04 -2.58 2.96
N GLU A 150 -10.56 -1.79 3.93
CA GLU A 150 -9.77 -2.33 5.04
C GLU A 150 -10.56 -3.33 5.87
N LYS A 151 -11.79 -2.98 6.24
CA LYS A 151 -12.67 -3.88 6.99
C LYS A 151 -12.89 -5.18 6.22
N MET A 152 -13.26 -5.11 4.94
CA MET A 152 -13.50 -6.31 4.12
C MET A 152 -12.24 -7.16 3.97
N PHE A 153 -11.07 -6.55 3.80
CA PHE A 153 -9.79 -7.25 3.79
C PHE A 153 -9.55 -8.00 5.12
N LEU A 154 -9.69 -7.30 6.25
CA LEU A 154 -9.49 -7.90 7.57
C LEU A 154 -10.50 -9.01 7.85
N ASP A 155 -11.75 -8.87 7.44
CA ASP A 155 -12.79 -9.90 7.57
C ASP A 155 -12.39 -11.19 6.82
N VAL A 156 -11.83 -11.09 5.61
CA VAL A 156 -11.31 -12.25 4.86
C VAL A 156 -10.15 -12.92 5.59
N ILE A 157 -9.22 -12.13 6.13
CA ILE A 157 -8.09 -12.67 6.89
C ILE A 157 -8.54 -13.38 8.17
N GLU A 158 -9.44 -12.77 8.94
CA GLU A 158 -9.96 -13.38 10.18
C GLU A 158 -10.77 -14.63 9.88
N GLN A 159 -11.51 -14.67 8.79
CA GLN A 159 -12.20 -15.87 8.34
C GLN A 159 -11.19 -17.00 8.03
N ALA A 160 -10.12 -16.71 7.28
CA ALA A 160 -9.08 -17.70 6.98
C ALA A 160 -8.42 -18.23 8.26
N LYS A 161 -8.15 -17.37 9.26
CA LYS A 161 -7.63 -17.78 10.56
C LYS A 161 -8.61 -18.68 11.32
N SER A 162 -9.90 -18.35 11.31
CA SER A 162 -10.95 -19.15 11.96
C SER A 162 -11.08 -20.55 11.35
N GLU A 163 -10.72 -20.70 10.08
CA GLU A 163 -10.65 -21.96 9.34
C GLU A 163 -9.30 -22.71 9.53
N GLY A 164 -8.46 -22.21 10.43
CA GLY A 164 -7.21 -22.86 10.85
C GLY A 164 -5.97 -22.42 10.05
N ALA A 165 -6.04 -21.38 9.22
CA ALA A 165 -4.86 -20.86 8.54
C ALA A 165 -3.97 -20.04 9.50
N ASP A 166 -2.66 -20.31 9.52
CA ASP A 166 -1.66 -19.49 10.22
C ASP A 166 -1.29 -18.31 9.32
N VAL A 167 -1.92 -17.16 9.56
CA VAL A 167 -1.77 -15.95 8.75
C VAL A 167 -1.24 -14.80 9.59
N SER A 168 -0.16 -14.20 9.14
CA SER A 168 0.40 -12.95 9.69
C SER A 168 0.32 -11.80 8.68
N LEU A 169 0.17 -10.58 9.21
CA LEU A 169 0.11 -9.32 8.45
C LEU A 169 1.26 -8.40 8.85
N GLU A 170 1.83 -7.69 7.85
CA GLU A 170 2.77 -6.58 8.00
C GLU A 170 2.36 -5.39 7.15
#